data_f2eb0ba99909ea8becb0127409120a38
#
_entry.id   f2eb0ba99909ea8becb0127409120a38
#
_cell.length_a   1.000
_cell.length_b   1.000
_cell.length_c   1.000
_cell.angle_alpha   90.00
_cell.angle_beta   90.00
_cell.angle_gamma   90.00
#
_symmetry.space_group_name_H-M   'P 1'
#
loop_
_entity.id
_entity.type
_entity.pdbx_description
1 polymer ?
#
loop_
_entity_poly.entity_id
_entity_poly.type
_entity_poly.pdbx_seq_one_letter_code
_entity_poly.pdbx_strand_id
1 'polypeptide(L)'
;AYVQPPAAIVEQARAVRDEPVGSFSIYQLKGGNETLDYRFEPLDSIHRNGLSVKPENYELVYEAPLTTKDNLESIYTRFNVDRPAAFTGHSLSVSDIVVLHQGGKDTAHYCDRAGFSEVPEFLQPAQKSREITERIQTPRGSFYLCGMTREQMEADGYGFHHASEDGKYLIMANGTQAYAVRADAPEKDNPLRTAEMTLEDDYGMIDGVINNGRRGEELEK
;
A
#
# COMPACT_ATOMS: atom_id res chain seq x y z
N ALA A 1 -48.02 13.39 -36.71
CA ALA A 1 -48.60 12.95 -35.43
C ALA A 1 -47.56 12.17 -34.66
N TYR A 2 -47.22 12.62 -33.47
CA TYR A 2 -46.29 11.94 -32.55
C TYR A 2 -47.04 10.78 -31.90
N VAL A 3 -46.61 9.56 -32.18
CA VAL A 3 -47.16 8.35 -31.53
C VAL A 3 -46.38 8.10 -30.24
N GLN A 4 -47.04 8.24 -29.11
CA GLN A 4 -46.45 7.91 -27.81
C GLN A 4 -46.21 6.39 -27.74
N PRO A 5 -45.00 5.94 -27.37
CA PRO A 5 -44.74 4.51 -27.21
C PRO A 5 -45.58 3.92 -26.04
N PRO A 6 -45.96 2.63 -26.12
CA PRO A 6 -46.69 1.96 -25.06
C PRO A 6 -46.02 2.08 -23.69
N ALA A 7 -46.79 2.27 -22.63
CA ALA A 7 -46.31 2.46 -21.26
C ALA A 7 -45.34 1.37 -20.81
N ALA A 8 -45.58 0.11 -21.21
CA ALA A 8 -44.69 -1.02 -20.90
C ALA A 8 -43.27 -0.87 -21.50
N ILE A 9 -43.15 -0.28 -22.72
CA ILE A 9 -41.83 -0.02 -23.33
C ILE A 9 -41.11 1.12 -22.61
N VAL A 10 -41.86 2.13 -22.16
CA VAL A 10 -41.31 3.25 -21.39
C VAL A 10 -40.81 2.79 -20.03
N GLU A 11 -41.57 1.88 -19.37
CA GLU A 11 -41.22 1.31 -18.06
C GLU A 11 -40.04 0.36 -18.15
N GLN A 12 -39.95 -0.48 -19.18
CA GLN A 12 -38.78 -1.32 -19.45
C GLN A 12 -37.52 -0.49 -19.78
N ALA A 13 -37.66 0.56 -20.58
CA ALA A 13 -36.56 1.49 -20.87
C ALA A 13 -36.12 2.26 -19.63
N ARG A 14 -37.02 2.51 -18.67
CA ARG A 14 -36.71 3.13 -17.38
C ARG A 14 -36.00 2.17 -16.44
N ALA A 15 -36.46 0.90 -16.35
CA ALA A 15 -35.81 -0.16 -15.58
C ALA A 15 -34.38 -0.45 -16.06
N VAL A 16 -34.16 -0.55 -17.37
CA VAL A 16 -32.82 -0.70 -17.96
C VAL A 16 -31.89 0.49 -17.66
N ARG A 17 -32.45 1.69 -17.52
CA ARG A 17 -31.67 2.90 -17.20
C ARG A 17 -31.25 2.99 -15.73
N ASP A 18 -31.88 2.25 -14.86
CA ASP A 18 -31.62 2.27 -13.40
C ASP A 18 -30.88 1.03 -12.94
N GLU A 19 -30.53 0.10 -13.86
CA GLU A 19 -29.67 -1.04 -13.52
C GLU A 19 -28.23 -0.58 -13.18
N PRO A 20 -27.64 -1.14 -12.13
CA PRO A 20 -26.29 -0.81 -11.75
C PRO A 20 -25.31 -1.29 -12.83
N VAL A 21 -24.46 -0.39 -13.32
CA VAL A 21 -23.40 -0.66 -14.28
C VAL A 21 -22.04 -0.82 -13.61
N GLY A 22 -22.00 -0.73 -12.27
CA GLY A 22 -20.82 -0.81 -11.43
C GLY A 22 -21.10 -0.30 -10.04
N SER A 23 -20.07 0.18 -9.38
CA SER A 23 -20.15 0.91 -8.10
C SER A 23 -19.20 2.10 -8.11
N PHE A 24 -19.35 2.98 -7.12
CA PHE A 24 -18.37 4.02 -6.86
C PHE A 24 -18.08 4.11 -5.36
N SER A 25 -16.88 4.53 -5.05
CA SER A 25 -16.41 4.74 -3.68
C SER A 25 -15.90 6.16 -3.51
N ILE A 26 -16.18 6.76 -2.36
CA ILE A 26 -15.70 8.11 -1.99
C ILE A 26 -14.70 7.97 -0.87
N TYR A 27 -13.53 8.56 -1.07
CA TYR A 27 -12.46 8.62 -0.09
C TYR A 27 -12.18 10.07 0.28
N GLN A 28 -11.99 10.32 1.57
CA GLN A 28 -11.65 11.64 2.11
C GLN A 28 -10.37 11.57 2.92
N LEU A 29 -9.64 12.68 2.99
CA LEU A 29 -8.40 12.74 3.75
C LEU A 29 -8.66 12.45 5.23
N LYS A 30 -7.84 11.58 5.82
CA LYS A 30 -7.83 11.33 7.26
C LYS A 30 -7.60 12.60 8.06
N GLY A 31 -8.10 12.63 9.28
CA GLY A 31 -7.77 13.68 10.22
C GLY A 31 -6.30 13.61 10.65
N GLY A 32 -5.70 14.75 11.00
CA GLY A 32 -4.35 14.79 11.56
C GLY A 32 -3.43 15.79 10.84
N ASN A 33 -2.23 15.95 11.41
CA ASN A 33 -1.24 16.89 10.87
C ASN A 33 -0.56 16.35 9.59
N GLU A 34 -0.54 15.03 9.41
CA GLU A 34 0.13 14.36 8.29
C GLU A 34 -0.54 14.63 6.94
N THR A 35 -1.82 15.03 6.95
CA THR A 35 -2.60 15.32 5.75
C THR A 35 -2.86 16.81 5.52
N LEU A 36 -2.29 17.70 6.36
CA LEU A 36 -2.53 19.14 6.25
C LEU A 36 -2.10 19.72 4.90
N ASP A 37 -0.97 19.27 4.37
CA ASP A 37 -0.41 19.74 3.10
C ASP A 37 -1.22 19.29 1.86
N TYR A 38 -2.22 18.42 2.07
CA TYR A 38 -3.10 17.92 1.01
C TYR A 38 -4.47 18.59 1.02
N ARG A 39 -4.87 19.19 2.16
CA ARG A 39 -6.25 19.68 2.33
C ARG A 39 -6.56 20.88 1.44
N PHE A 40 -7.58 20.72 0.60
CA PHE A 40 -8.05 21.73 -0.34
C PHE A 40 -6.99 22.18 -1.34
N GLU A 41 -5.88 21.44 -1.46
CA GLU A 41 -4.87 21.72 -2.46
C GLU A 41 -5.24 21.11 -3.81
N PRO A 42 -5.07 21.83 -4.93
CA PRO A 42 -5.24 21.26 -6.26
C PRO A 42 -4.12 20.28 -6.58
N LEU A 43 -4.40 19.33 -7.46
CA LEU A 43 -3.48 18.24 -7.79
C LEU A 43 -2.12 18.75 -8.30
N ASP A 44 -2.11 19.82 -9.11
CA ASP A 44 -0.88 20.42 -9.60
C ASP A 44 0.00 21.02 -8.49
N SER A 45 -0.62 21.51 -7.41
CA SER A 45 0.08 21.99 -6.22
C SER A 45 0.70 20.83 -5.42
N ILE A 46 -0.05 19.73 -5.24
CA ILE A 46 0.45 18.52 -4.62
C ILE A 46 1.72 18.04 -5.34
N HIS A 47 1.67 17.87 -6.65
CA HIS A 47 2.82 17.38 -7.43
C HIS A 47 3.99 18.37 -7.43
N ARG A 48 3.73 19.67 -7.51
CA ARG A 48 4.75 20.73 -7.49
C ARG A 48 5.51 20.78 -6.15
N ASN A 49 4.84 20.42 -5.07
CA ASN A 49 5.44 20.30 -3.74
C ASN A 49 6.15 18.95 -3.51
N GLY A 50 6.26 18.11 -4.53
CA GLY A 50 6.88 16.78 -4.44
C GLY A 50 6.06 15.74 -3.69
N LEU A 51 4.77 16.04 -3.46
CA LEU A 51 3.82 15.12 -2.83
C LEU A 51 3.10 14.30 -3.90
N SER A 52 2.54 13.16 -3.50
CA SER A 52 1.71 12.29 -4.35
C SER A 52 0.44 11.88 -3.62
N VAL A 53 -0.61 11.58 -4.37
CA VAL A 53 -1.89 11.11 -3.82
C VAL A 53 -1.73 9.66 -3.39
N LYS A 54 -1.64 9.44 -2.07
CA LYS A 54 -1.36 8.12 -1.47
C LYS A 54 -2.61 7.57 -0.79
N PRO A 55 -3.03 6.32 -1.08
CA PRO A 55 -4.22 5.71 -0.47
C PRO A 55 -4.21 5.70 1.05
N GLU A 56 -3.03 5.56 1.68
CA GLU A 56 -2.88 5.56 3.14
C GLU A 56 -3.29 6.87 3.81
N ASN A 57 -3.31 7.98 3.09
CA ASN A 57 -3.75 9.28 3.61
C ASN A 57 -5.28 9.44 3.64
N TYR A 58 -6.01 8.48 3.08
CA TYR A 58 -7.45 8.56 2.89
C TYR A 58 -8.20 7.49 3.66
N GLU A 59 -9.46 7.75 3.93
CA GLU A 59 -10.42 6.79 4.46
C GLU A 59 -11.63 6.68 3.55
N LEU A 60 -12.17 5.47 3.41
CA LEU A 60 -13.41 5.22 2.68
C LEU A 60 -14.57 5.75 3.52
N VAL A 61 -15.32 6.72 2.99
CA VAL A 61 -16.46 7.34 3.68
C VAL A 61 -17.81 6.95 3.08
N TYR A 62 -17.83 6.43 1.85
CA TYR A 62 -19.06 6.00 1.19
C TYR A 62 -18.81 5.06 0.02
N GLU A 63 -19.74 4.13 -0.19
CA GLU A 63 -19.79 3.25 -1.36
C GLU A 63 -21.25 3.03 -1.77
N ALA A 64 -21.51 3.04 -3.08
CA ALA A 64 -22.85 2.77 -3.61
C ALA A 64 -22.79 2.23 -5.06
N PRO A 65 -23.90 1.60 -5.52
CA PRO A 65 -24.03 1.26 -6.94
C PRO A 65 -23.95 2.49 -7.84
N LEU A 66 -23.28 2.31 -8.97
CA LEU A 66 -23.21 3.27 -10.06
C LEU A 66 -24.25 2.89 -11.13
N THR A 67 -25.10 3.81 -11.51
CA THR A 67 -26.10 3.63 -12.58
C THR A 67 -25.68 4.32 -13.86
N THR A 68 -26.37 4.05 -14.96
CA THR A 68 -26.12 4.71 -16.25
C THR A 68 -26.36 6.23 -16.22
N LYS A 69 -27.03 6.75 -15.20
CA LYS A 69 -27.29 8.19 -14.99
C LYS A 69 -26.18 8.88 -14.21
N ASP A 70 -25.35 8.10 -13.54
CA ASP A 70 -24.28 8.63 -12.68
C ASP A 70 -23.03 8.92 -13.53
N ASN A 71 -22.40 10.03 -13.21
CA ASN A 71 -21.07 10.43 -13.62
C ASN A 71 -20.43 11.25 -12.50
N LEU A 72 -19.17 11.60 -12.62
CA LEU A 72 -18.43 12.34 -11.58
C LEU A 72 -19.15 13.64 -11.17
N GLU A 73 -19.68 14.41 -12.11
CA GLU A 73 -20.41 15.65 -11.84
C GLU A 73 -21.73 15.43 -11.10
N SER A 74 -22.48 14.37 -11.45
CA SER A 74 -23.72 14.03 -10.76
C SER A 74 -23.45 13.52 -9.35
N ILE A 75 -22.36 12.77 -9.15
CA ILE A 75 -21.89 12.33 -7.82
C ILE A 75 -21.50 13.58 -7.01
N TYR A 76 -20.67 14.46 -7.56
CA TYR A 76 -20.28 15.69 -6.88
C TYR A 76 -21.50 16.52 -6.45
N THR A 77 -22.46 16.74 -7.35
CA THR A 77 -23.69 17.48 -7.06
C THR A 77 -24.49 16.81 -5.94
N ARG A 78 -24.69 15.49 -6.01
CA ARG A 78 -25.42 14.71 -4.99
C ARG A 78 -24.80 14.90 -3.60
N PHE A 79 -23.48 14.78 -3.48
CA PHE A 79 -22.80 14.84 -2.18
C PHE A 79 -22.59 16.26 -1.65
N ASN A 80 -22.88 17.27 -2.45
CA ASN A 80 -22.87 18.68 -2.02
C ASN A 80 -24.26 19.26 -1.77
N VAL A 81 -25.30 18.78 -2.47
CA VAL A 81 -26.66 19.37 -2.40
C VAL A 81 -27.62 18.47 -1.63
N ASP A 82 -27.62 17.15 -1.92
CA ASP A 82 -28.59 16.20 -1.37
C ASP A 82 -27.88 14.91 -0.92
N ARG A 83 -27.15 15.05 0.17
CA ARG A 83 -26.31 13.97 0.70
C ARG A 83 -27.16 12.81 1.22
N PRO A 84 -26.82 11.55 0.83
CA PRO A 84 -27.44 10.37 1.40
C PRO A 84 -27.28 10.32 2.92
N ALA A 85 -28.32 9.88 3.65
CA ALA A 85 -28.28 9.79 5.10
C ALA A 85 -27.17 8.86 5.65
N ALA A 86 -26.75 7.87 4.84
CA ALA A 86 -25.68 6.95 5.19
C ALA A 86 -24.27 7.54 4.96
N PHE A 87 -24.16 8.73 4.35
CA PHE A 87 -22.87 9.37 4.13
C PHE A 87 -22.36 10.04 5.40
N THR A 88 -21.23 9.58 5.90
CA THR A 88 -20.62 10.04 7.15
C THR A 88 -19.56 11.14 6.96
N GLY A 89 -19.14 11.37 5.71
CA GLY A 89 -18.12 12.36 5.37
C GLY A 89 -18.64 13.80 5.29
N HIS A 90 -17.73 14.73 5.02
CA HIS A 90 -18.06 16.11 4.65
C HIS A 90 -18.47 16.23 3.16
N SER A 91 -19.03 17.37 2.75
CA SER A 91 -19.31 17.64 1.32
C SER A 91 -18.06 17.38 0.47
N LEU A 92 -18.26 16.79 -0.72
CA LEU A 92 -17.15 16.60 -1.67
C LEU A 92 -16.46 17.91 -1.99
N SER A 93 -15.16 17.95 -1.84
CA SER A 93 -14.34 19.14 -1.98
C SER A 93 -13.00 18.80 -2.65
N VAL A 94 -12.25 19.84 -3.01
CA VAL A 94 -10.87 19.67 -3.50
C VAL A 94 -10.08 18.82 -2.54
N SER A 95 -9.30 17.90 -3.02
CA SER A 95 -8.54 16.83 -2.35
C SER A 95 -9.29 15.52 -2.07
N ASP A 96 -10.61 15.45 -2.23
CA ASP A 96 -11.32 14.18 -2.10
C ASP A 96 -11.15 13.30 -3.36
N ILE A 97 -11.35 11.98 -3.21
CA ILE A 97 -11.19 11.02 -4.30
C ILE A 97 -12.52 10.30 -4.55
N VAL A 98 -12.90 10.19 -5.82
CA VAL A 98 -13.99 9.32 -6.26
C VAL A 98 -13.39 8.18 -7.10
N VAL A 99 -13.59 6.95 -6.69
CA VAL A 99 -13.21 5.76 -7.46
C VAL A 99 -14.45 5.20 -8.14
N LEU A 100 -14.38 5.03 -9.46
CA LEU A 100 -15.40 4.35 -10.24
C LEU A 100 -14.97 2.91 -10.52
N HIS A 101 -15.83 1.95 -10.18
CA HIS A 101 -15.66 0.52 -10.42
C HIS A 101 -16.61 0.10 -11.54
N GLN A 102 -16.16 0.11 -12.79
CA GLN A 102 -17.02 -0.09 -13.95
C GLN A 102 -16.33 -0.96 -15.02
N GLY A 103 -17.07 -1.91 -15.57
CA GLY A 103 -16.55 -2.76 -16.65
C GLY A 103 -15.33 -3.61 -16.28
N GLY A 104 -15.17 -3.95 -15.00
CA GLY A 104 -14.02 -4.69 -14.50
C GLY A 104 -12.73 -3.85 -14.38
N LYS A 105 -12.85 -2.53 -14.48
CA LYS A 105 -11.75 -1.58 -14.31
C LYS A 105 -12.10 -0.57 -13.23
N ASP A 106 -11.12 -0.26 -12.38
CA ASP A 106 -11.18 0.82 -11.41
C ASP A 106 -10.49 2.07 -11.98
N THR A 107 -11.10 3.23 -11.77
CA THR A 107 -10.50 4.53 -12.10
C THR A 107 -10.67 5.48 -10.93
N ALA A 108 -9.58 6.06 -10.45
CA ALA A 108 -9.58 7.02 -9.35
C ALA A 108 -9.53 8.46 -9.89
N HIS A 109 -10.35 9.32 -9.32
CA HIS A 109 -10.53 10.70 -9.75
C HIS A 109 -10.42 11.64 -8.55
N TYR A 110 -9.45 12.52 -8.60
CA TYR A 110 -9.21 13.57 -7.63
C TYR A 110 -10.18 14.72 -7.87
N CYS A 111 -10.92 15.16 -6.86
CA CYS A 111 -11.68 16.40 -6.91
C CYS A 111 -10.70 17.57 -6.98
N ASP A 112 -10.68 18.27 -8.11
CA ASP A 112 -9.80 19.41 -8.35
C ASP A 112 -10.59 20.73 -8.40
N ARG A 113 -9.92 21.86 -8.55
CA ARG A 113 -10.56 23.19 -8.63
C ARG A 113 -11.54 23.33 -9.80
N ALA A 114 -11.28 22.62 -10.88
CA ALA A 114 -12.10 22.65 -12.10
C ALA A 114 -12.43 21.20 -12.51
N GLY A 115 -13.36 20.56 -11.78
CA GLY A 115 -13.80 19.20 -12.08
C GLY A 115 -12.91 18.14 -11.46
N PHE A 116 -12.56 17.09 -12.21
CA PHE A 116 -11.85 15.93 -11.73
C PHE A 116 -10.59 15.65 -12.56
N SER A 117 -9.53 15.21 -11.89
CA SER A 117 -8.29 14.76 -12.51
C SER A 117 -8.07 13.28 -12.20
N GLU A 118 -7.75 12.45 -13.20
CA GLU A 118 -7.45 11.03 -12.98
C GLU A 118 -6.14 10.87 -12.20
N VAL A 119 -6.15 10.01 -11.19
CA VAL A 119 -5.00 9.72 -10.29
C VAL A 119 -4.78 8.21 -10.18
N PRO A 120 -4.23 7.58 -11.23
CA PRO A 120 -4.02 6.13 -11.26
C PRO A 120 -3.12 5.63 -10.14
N GLU A 121 -2.24 6.47 -9.62
CA GLU A 121 -1.37 6.15 -8.48
C GLU A 121 -2.15 5.82 -7.19
N PHE A 122 -3.36 6.34 -7.04
CA PHE A 122 -4.25 6.03 -5.91
C PHE A 122 -4.70 4.56 -5.89
N LEU A 123 -4.80 3.92 -7.04
CA LEU A 123 -5.22 2.52 -7.18
C LEU A 123 -4.05 1.54 -7.16
N GLN A 124 -2.84 2.04 -7.28
CA GLN A 124 -1.68 1.19 -7.15
C GLN A 124 -1.64 0.69 -5.70
N PRO A 125 -1.46 -0.63 -5.48
CA PRO A 125 -1.19 -1.12 -4.14
C PRO A 125 -0.06 -0.25 -3.61
N ALA A 126 -0.22 0.29 -2.40
CA ALA A 126 0.77 1.17 -1.81
C ALA A 126 2.14 0.53 -2.11
N GLN A 127 2.82 1.05 -3.12
CA GLN A 127 4.23 0.80 -3.24
C GLN A 127 4.70 1.35 -1.91
N LYS A 128 5.01 0.44 -0.97
CA LYS A 128 5.68 0.80 0.28
C LYS A 128 6.87 1.58 -0.21
N SER A 129 6.66 2.90 -0.31
CA SER A 129 7.63 3.84 -0.79
C SER A 129 8.88 3.53 -0.01
N ARG A 130 10.02 3.61 -0.65
CA ARG A 130 11.32 3.63 0.03
C ARG A 130 11.33 4.90 0.91
N GLU A 131 10.42 4.97 1.90
CA GLU A 131 10.45 6.02 2.89
C GLU A 131 11.73 5.85 3.68
N ILE A 132 12.70 6.65 3.29
CA ILE A 132 13.99 6.80 3.95
C ILE A 132 13.74 7.61 5.21
N THR A 133 13.23 6.96 6.26
CA THR A 133 12.82 7.65 7.49
C THR A 133 13.82 7.54 8.62
N GLU A 134 14.72 6.56 8.60
CA GLU A 134 15.63 6.29 9.71
C GLU A 134 16.98 5.78 9.19
N ARG A 135 18.06 6.11 9.89
CA ARG A 135 19.40 5.57 9.63
C ARG A 135 19.73 4.47 10.63
N ILE A 136 20.00 3.30 10.13
CA ILE A 136 20.43 2.15 10.91
C ILE A 136 21.95 2.09 10.92
N GLN A 137 22.55 2.16 12.11
CA GLN A 137 23.97 2.02 12.31
C GLN A 137 24.35 0.53 12.38
N THR A 138 25.37 0.15 11.64
CA THR A 138 25.97 -1.19 11.70
C THR A 138 27.51 -1.04 11.78
N PRO A 139 28.26 -2.06 12.17
CA PRO A 139 29.73 -2.01 12.18
C PRO A 139 30.34 -1.72 10.80
N ARG A 140 29.57 -1.95 9.74
CA ARG A 140 30.01 -1.74 8.35
C ARG A 140 29.52 -0.46 7.72
N GLY A 141 28.83 0.39 8.48
CA GLY A 141 28.34 1.70 8.02
C GLY A 141 26.93 2.02 8.45
N SER A 142 26.43 3.13 7.93
CA SER A 142 25.10 3.67 8.19
C SER A 142 24.23 3.50 6.95
N PHE A 143 23.09 2.82 7.08
CA PHE A 143 22.19 2.50 5.99
C PHE A 143 20.81 3.10 6.25
N TYR A 144 20.16 3.56 5.20
CA TYR A 144 18.80 4.06 5.31
C TYR A 144 17.80 2.90 5.46
N LEU A 145 16.88 3.02 6.41
CA LEU A 145 15.80 2.07 6.59
C LEU A 145 14.79 2.21 5.44
N CYS A 146 14.54 1.10 4.76
CA CYS A 146 13.55 0.98 3.69
C CYS A 146 12.29 0.28 4.24
N GLY A 147 11.11 0.76 3.88
CA GLY A 147 9.83 0.15 4.27
C GLY A 147 9.49 -1.16 3.53
N MET A 148 10.34 -1.62 2.62
CA MET A 148 10.15 -2.87 1.87
C MET A 148 10.52 -4.09 2.72
N THR A 149 9.92 -5.25 2.42
CA THR A 149 10.34 -6.52 2.99
C THR A 149 11.57 -7.07 2.26
N ARG A 150 12.20 -8.09 2.85
CA ARG A 150 13.32 -8.78 2.22
C ARG A 150 12.96 -9.31 0.83
N GLU A 151 11.81 -10.00 0.71
CA GLU A 151 11.35 -10.59 -0.55
C GLU A 151 11.10 -9.53 -1.63
N GLN A 152 10.54 -8.39 -1.23
CA GLN A 152 10.34 -7.25 -2.15
C GLN A 152 11.66 -6.69 -2.65
N MET A 153 12.67 -6.57 -1.77
CA MET A 153 14.00 -6.12 -2.16
C MET A 153 14.71 -7.14 -3.07
N GLU A 154 14.57 -8.44 -2.79
CA GLU A 154 15.11 -9.51 -3.64
C GLU A 154 14.46 -9.49 -5.03
N ALA A 155 13.16 -9.25 -5.13
CA ALA A 155 12.45 -9.09 -6.40
C ALA A 155 12.93 -7.87 -7.20
N ASP A 156 13.36 -6.80 -6.51
CA ASP A 156 13.95 -5.59 -7.09
C ASP A 156 15.46 -5.73 -7.40
N GLY A 157 16.03 -6.93 -7.26
CA GLY A 157 17.44 -7.23 -7.60
C GLY A 157 18.45 -6.89 -6.51
N TYR A 158 18.00 -6.68 -5.26
CA TYR A 158 18.90 -6.53 -4.11
C TYR A 158 19.17 -7.88 -3.47
N GLY A 159 20.43 -8.17 -3.18
CA GLY A 159 20.85 -9.36 -2.42
C GLY A 159 21.10 -9.05 -0.95
N PHE A 160 21.02 -10.05 -0.09
CA PHE A 160 21.42 -9.93 1.30
C PHE A 160 22.92 -9.69 1.42
N HIS A 161 23.31 -8.69 2.20
CA HIS A 161 24.73 -8.34 2.42
C HIS A 161 25.18 -8.68 3.85
N HIS A 162 24.48 -8.22 4.88
CA HIS A 162 24.76 -8.54 6.30
C HIS A 162 23.56 -8.12 7.17
N ALA A 163 23.54 -8.58 8.43
CA ALA A 163 22.58 -8.15 9.43
C ALA A 163 23.15 -7.06 10.36
N SER A 164 22.28 -6.29 11.03
CA SER A 164 22.67 -5.42 12.14
C SER A 164 23.11 -6.26 13.35
N GLU A 165 23.89 -5.67 14.27
CA GLU A 165 24.39 -6.37 15.47
C GLU A 165 23.27 -6.93 16.36
N ASP A 166 22.13 -6.24 16.42
CA ASP A 166 20.96 -6.65 17.19
C ASP A 166 20.03 -7.60 16.41
N GLY A 167 20.39 -7.95 15.18
CA GLY A 167 19.62 -8.85 14.31
C GLY A 167 18.26 -8.31 13.84
N LYS A 168 17.90 -7.06 14.18
CA LYS A 168 16.59 -6.49 13.85
C LYS A 168 16.49 -6.00 12.42
N TYR A 169 17.62 -5.79 11.75
CA TYR A 169 17.68 -5.26 10.41
C TYR A 169 18.59 -6.08 9.52
N LEU A 170 18.18 -6.27 8.27
CA LEU A 170 18.98 -6.87 7.22
C LEU A 170 19.42 -5.78 6.26
N ILE A 171 20.68 -5.79 5.86
CA ILE A 171 21.20 -4.87 4.85
C ILE A 171 21.15 -5.57 3.50
N MET A 172 20.39 -4.99 2.58
CA MET A 172 20.19 -5.46 1.21
C MET A 172 20.94 -4.55 0.26
N ALA A 173 21.68 -5.10 -0.69
CA ALA A 173 22.51 -4.35 -1.63
C ALA A 173 22.43 -4.90 -3.05
N ASN A 174 22.57 -4.02 -4.06
CA ASN A 174 22.60 -4.37 -5.48
C ASN A 174 23.92 -3.97 -6.19
N GLY A 175 24.97 -3.72 -5.43
CA GLY A 175 26.28 -3.29 -5.93
C GLY A 175 26.44 -1.77 -6.10
N THR A 176 25.36 -1.01 -6.25
CA THR A 176 25.37 0.46 -6.35
C THR A 176 24.69 1.14 -5.17
N GLN A 177 23.70 0.50 -4.57
CA GLN A 177 22.92 1.01 -3.46
C GLN A 177 22.74 -0.07 -2.40
N ALA A 178 22.62 0.36 -1.15
CA ALA A 178 22.35 -0.52 -0.02
C ALA A 178 21.36 0.14 0.95
N TYR A 179 20.41 -0.64 1.43
CA TYR A 179 19.36 -0.22 2.36
C TYR A 179 19.21 -1.22 3.48
N ALA A 180 18.80 -0.75 4.66
CA ALA A 180 18.35 -1.59 5.75
C ALA A 180 16.87 -1.92 5.56
N VAL A 181 16.47 -3.16 5.77
CA VAL A 181 15.08 -3.59 5.89
C VAL A 181 14.90 -4.22 7.26
N ARG A 182 13.69 -4.21 7.81
CA ARG A 182 13.41 -4.92 9.06
C ARG A 182 13.56 -6.41 8.81
N ALA A 183 14.33 -7.08 9.65
CA ALA A 183 14.29 -8.52 9.72
C ALA A 183 12.85 -8.86 10.17
N ASP A 184 12.11 -9.63 9.37
CA ASP A 184 10.83 -10.13 9.80
C ASP A 184 11.05 -10.82 11.15
N ALA A 185 10.22 -10.49 12.15
CA ALA A 185 10.30 -11.17 13.42
C ALA A 185 10.19 -12.67 13.09
N PRO A 186 11.09 -13.53 13.63
CA PRO A 186 11.05 -14.94 13.32
C PRO A 186 9.62 -15.42 13.54
N GLU A 187 9.03 -15.99 12.50
CA GLU A 187 7.73 -16.64 12.60
C GLU A 187 7.79 -17.56 13.81
N LYS A 188 7.03 -17.24 14.84
CA LYS A 188 7.08 -17.93 16.14
C LYS A 188 6.62 -19.37 16.08
N ASP A 189 6.37 -19.96 14.92
CA ASP A 189 5.94 -21.34 14.78
C ASP A 189 6.36 -21.96 13.43
N ASN A 190 7.67 -22.15 13.22
CA ASN A 190 8.11 -23.22 12.33
C ASN A 190 9.05 -24.16 13.11
N PRO A 191 8.51 -25.24 13.73
CA PRO A 191 9.28 -26.18 14.52
C PRO A 191 10.39 -26.89 13.72
N LEU A 192 10.29 -26.93 12.38
CA LEU A 192 11.32 -27.54 11.53
C LEU A 192 12.57 -26.66 11.41
N ARG A 193 12.44 -25.33 11.39
CA ARG A 193 13.57 -24.40 11.29
C ARG A 193 14.33 -24.29 12.62
N THR A 194 13.64 -24.43 13.74
CA THR A 194 14.26 -24.48 15.07
C THR A 194 15.05 -25.79 15.25
N ALA A 195 14.59 -26.91 14.66
CA ALA A 195 15.28 -28.18 14.67
C ALA A 195 16.56 -28.20 13.82
N GLU A 196 16.56 -27.49 12.68
CA GLU A 196 17.76 -27.35 11.83
C GLU A 196 18.85 -26.50 12.51
N MET A 197 18.48 -25.40 13.18
CA MET A 197 19.46 -24.59 13.93
C MET A 197 20.07 -25.32 15.14
N THR A 198 19.26 -26.11 15.85
CA THR A 198 19.78 -26.93 16.96
C THR A 198 20.65 -28.07 16.49
N LEU A 199 20.46 -28.62 15.30
CA LEU A 199 21.32 -29.65 14.72
C LEU A 199 22.68 -29.10 14.26
N GLU A 200 22.74 -27.88 13.72
CA GLU A 200 24.00 -27.23 13.34
C GLU A 200 24.84 -26.83 14.56
N ASP A 201 24.23 -26.40 15.65
CA ASP A 201 24.91 -26.07 16.90
C ASP A 201 25.45 -27.33 17.58
N ASP A 202 24.75 -28.48 17.51
CA ASP A 202 25.21 -29.76 18.05
C ASP A 202 26.39 -30.37 17.25
N TYR A 203 26.40 -30.19 15.91
CA TYR A 203 27.52 -30.63 15.08
C TYR A 203 28.82 -29.86 15.37
N GLY A 204 28.72 -28.55 15.64
CA GLY A 204 29.87 -27.74 16.04
C GLY A 204 30.47 -28.16 17.39
N MET A 205 29.66 -28.62 18.33
CA MET A 205 30.13 -29.17 19.63
C MET A 205 30.84 -30.51 19.49
N ILE A 206 30.39 -31.37 18.57
CA ILE A 206 31.00 -32.70 18.36
C ILE A 206 32.38 -32.58 17.75
N ASP A 207 32.59 -31.69 16.80
CA ASP A 207 33.92 -31.44 16.23
C ASP A 207 34.92 -30.84 17.22
N GLY A 208 34.46 -30.02 18.19
CA GLY A 208 35.28 -29.48 19.25
C GLY A 208 35.77 -30.58 20.25
N VAL A 209 34.95 -31.56 20.54
CA VAL A 209 35.26 -32.67 21.44
C VAL A 209 36.24 -33.64 20.79
N ILE A 210 36.09 -33.95 19.51
CA ILE A 210 36.99 -34.85 18.78
C ILE A 210 38.40 -34.25 18.65
N ASN A 211 38.51 -32.94 18.40
CA ASN A 211 39.83 -32.28 18.30
C ASN A 211 40.52 -32.13 19.65
N ASN A 212 39.82 -31.98 20.76
CA ASN A 212 40.44 -31.94 22.08
C ASN A 212 40.91 -33.33 22.56
N GLY A 213 40.29 -34.43 22.13
CA GLY A 213 40.75 -35.79 22.43
C GLY A 213 42.08 -36.16 21.75
N ARG A 214 42.31 -35.70 20.55
CA ARG A 214 43.56 -35.94 19.80
C ARG A 214 44.77 -35.18 20.35
N ARG A 215 44.59 -34.04 21.00
CA ARG A 215 45.69 -33.29 21.66
C ARG A 215 46.16 -33.92 22.96
N GLY A 216 45.35 -34.73 23.60
CA GLY A 216 45.75 -35.43 24.80
C GLY A 216 46.68 -36.64 24.55
N GLU A 217 46.60 -37.27 23.39
CA GLU A 217 47.43 -38.44 23.08
C GLU A 217 48.86 -38.08 22.57
N GLU A 218 49.11 -36.87 22.12
CA GLU A 218 50.46 -36.44 21.68
C GLU A 218 51.39 -35.95 22.80
N LEU A 219 50.89 -35.84 24.05
CA LEU A 219 51.66 -35.34 25.20
C LEU A 219 52.16 -36.44 26.14
N GLU A 220 51.89 -37.76 25.87
CA GLU A 220 52.32 -38.87 26.68
C GLU A 220 53.34 -39.81 25.95
N LYS A 221 54.14 -39.27 25.05
CA LYS A 221 55.28 -40.04 24.49
C LYS A 221 56.57 -39.25 24.61
#